data_c02c4bd2c23b2e1202d25159d9acda31
#
_entry.id   c02c4bd2c23b2e1202d25159d9acda31
#
_cell.length_a   1.000
_cell.length_b   1.000
_cell.length_c   1.000
_cell.angle_alpha   90.00
_cell.angle_beta   90.00
_cell.angle_gamma   90.00
#
_symmetry.space_group_name_H-M   'P 1'
#
loop_
_entity.id
_entity.type
_entity.pdbx_description
1 polymer ?
#
loop_
_entity_poly.entity_id
_entity_poly.type
_entity_poly.pdbx_seq_one_letter_code
_entity_poly.pdbx_strand_id
1 'polypeptide(L)'
;LHDALPILKKQLSRVGSIHVVSCNYSQYSSRYDAFKRGEVLPAFNADMAGGALMDLNVYNVHFNAGLFGMPKDVQYFANIEKRVDTSGILILDYGSFKSVCIAAKDCAGPSQAVIEGENGYLEVEGSASVCSAVAYTYRDTKEEGRFNSHPDVHRMKFEFIEFERIVREKDWKRVEEGQQESLIVMEIITRAREKAGL
;
A
#
# COMPACT_ATOMS: atom_id res chain seq x y z
N LEU A 1 2.36 0.62 8.34
CA LEU A 1 2.28 -0.79 7.90
C LEU A 1 2.70 -1.78 8.98
N HIS A 2 3.74 -1.47 9.76
CA HIS A 2 4.30 -2.43 10.72
C HIS A 2 3.30 -2.94 11.76
N ASP A 3 2.36 -2.13 12.20
CA ASP A 3 1.38 -2.49 13.25
C ASP A 3 0.11 -3.11 12.70
N ALA A 4 -0.31 -2.70 11.48
CA ALA A 4 -1.53 -3.20 10.86
C ALA A 4 -1.38 -4.62 10.33
N LEU A 5 -0.27 -4.94 9.67
CA LEU A 5 -0.09 -6.25 9.02
C LEU A 5 -0.21 -7.43 9.99
N PRO A 6 0.37 -7.42 11.21
CA PRO A 6 0.18 -8.50 12.18
C PRO A 6 -1.27 -8.65 12.64
N ILE A 7 -2.00 -7.53 12.82
CA ILE A 7 -3.42 -7.55 13.20
C ILE A 7 -4.24 -8.15 12.05
N LEU A 8 -4.03 -7.62 10.83
CA LEU A 8 -4.73 -8.10 9.63
C LEU A 8 -4.48 -9.59 9.40
N LYS A 9 -3.22 -10.05 9.45
CA LYS A 9 -2.87 -11.47 9.28
C LYS A 9 -3.64 -12.38 10.23
N LYS A 10 -3.83 -11.97 11.49
CA LYS A 10 -4.62 -12.73 12.49
C LYS A 10 -6.11 -12.74 12.17
N GLN A 11 -6.63 -11.72 11.48
CA GLN A 11 -8.06 -11.57 11.20
C GLN A 11 -8.46 -12.08 9.80
N LEU A 12 -7.49 -12.31 8.89
CA LEU A 12 -7.78 -12.75 7.52
C LEU A 12 -8.66 -14.01 7.46
N SER A 13 -8.42 -14.99 8.35
CA SER A 13 -9.21 -16.21 8.38
C SER A 13 -10.69 -15.99 8.75
N ARG A 14 -11.01 -14.91 9.44
CA ARG A 14 -12.38 -14.59 9.86
C ARG A 14 -13.23 -14.01 8.73
N VAL A 15 -12.63 -13.36 7.76
CA VAL A 15 -13.36 -12.84 6.60
C VAL A 15 -13.66 -13.90 5.54
N GLY A 16 -13.14 -15.13 5.72
CA GLY A 16 -13.33 -16.23 4.77
C GLY A 16 -12.49 -16.08 3.50
N SER A 17 -12.97 -16.64 2.39
CA SER A 17 -12.30 -16.51 1.09
C SER A 17 -12.29 -15.05 0.66
N ILE A 18 -11.12 -14.52 0.36
CA ILE A 18 -10.96 -13.13 -0.13
C ILE A 18 -11.38 -13.07 -1.60
N HIS A 19 -12.15 -12.06 -1.96
CA HIS A 19 -12.61 -11.82 -3.32
C HIS A 19 -12.03 -10.55 -3.92
N VAL A 20 -11.98 -9.46 -3.15
CA VAL A 20 -11.48 -8.16 -3.60
C VAL A 20 -10.64 -7.53 -2.50
N VAL A 21 -9.57 -6.85 -2.91
CA VAL A 21 -8.84 -5.91 -2.06
C VAL A 21 -8.82 -4.57 -2.78
N SER A 22 -9.14 -3.49 -2.08
CA SER A 22 -9.08 -2.14 -2.63
C SER A 22 -8.23 -1.24 -1.74
N CYS A 23 -7.25 -0.58 -2.34
CA CYS A 23 -6.37 0.37 -1.66
C CYS A 23 -6.42 1.71 -2.39
N ASN A 24 -6.51 2.79 -1.66
CA ASN A 24 -6.43 4.14 -2.22
C ASN A 24 -5.49 5.01 -1.39
N TYR A 25 -4.52 5.63 -2.05
CA TYR A 25 -3.70 6.68 -1.51
C TYR A 25 -3.64 7.84 -2.49
N SER A 26 -4.64 8.70 -2.44
CA SER A 26 -4.77 9.88 -3.31
C SER A 26 -4.62 11.16 -2.50
N GLN A 27 -3.55 11.89 -2.76
CA GLN A 27 -3.23 13.12 -2.06
C GLN A 27 -2.76 14.18 -3.06
N TYR A 28 -3.53 15.27 -3.20
CA TYR A 28 -3.08 16.38 -4.04
C TYR A 28 -1.74 16.93 -3.55
N SER A 29 -0.75 16.87 -4.40
CA SER A 29 0.59 17.31 -4.07
C SER A 29 0.77 18.81 -4.37
N SER A 30 1.21 19.59 -3.39
CA SER A 30 1.61 20.99 -3.64
C SER A 30 2.71 21.13 -4.68
N ARG A 31 3.52 20.07 -4.89
CA ARG A 31 4.55 20.01 -5.94
C ARG A 31 3.96 19.83 -7.33
N TYR A 32 2.71 19.38 -7.46
CA TYR A 32 2.03 19.28 -8.74
C TYR A 32 1.77 20.65 -9.37
N ASP A 33 1.50 21.68 -8.56
CA ASP A 33 1.37 23.05 -9.08
C ASP A 33 2.70 23.58 -9.67
N ALA A 34 3.82 23.27 -9.04
CA ALA A 34 5.15 23.57 -9.58
C ALA A 34 5.40 22.82 -10.90
N PHE A 35 5.07 21.53 -10.94
CA PHE A 35 5.16 20.68 -12.12
C PHE A 35 4.32 21.21 -13.30
N LYS A 36 3.09 21.66 -13.06
CA LYS A 36 2.25 22.30 -14.08
C LYS A 36 2.91 23.55 -14.67
N ARG A 37 3.57 24.35 -13.85
CA ARG A 37 4.33 25.55 -14.28
C ARG A 37 5.65 25.24 -15.00
N GLY A 38 6.06 23.97 -15.05
CA GLY A 38 7.28 23.53 -15.72
C GLY A 38 8.49 23.33 -14.78
N GLU A 39 8.32 23.46 -13.47
CA GLU A 39 9.37 23.15 -12.50
C GLU A 39 9.41 21.63 -12.26
N VAL A 40 10.58 21.02 -12.48
CA VAL A 40 10.75 19.56 -12.29
C VAL A 40 11.36 19.29 -10.92
N LEU A 41 10.53 18.95 -9.96
CA LEU A 41 10.95 18.52 -8.62
C LEU A 41 11.14 16.99 -8.60
N PRO A 42 11.99 16.42 -7.73
CA PRO A 42 12.29 14.98 -7.71
C PRO A 42 11.07 14.05 -7.76
N ALA A 43 10.03 14.36 -6.99
CA ALA A 43 8.80 13.58 -6.94
C ALA A 43 7.95 13.58 -8.24
N PHE A 44 8.33 14.42 -9.23
CA PHE A 44 7.74 14.52 -10.57
C PHE A 44 8.82 14.47 -11.66
N ASN A 45 9.98 13.89 -11.37
CA ASN A 45 11.07 13.74 -12.31
C ASN A 45 11.15 12.28 -12.80
N ALA A 46 10.90 12.05 -14.10
CA ALA A 46 10.96 10.72 -14.70
C ALA A 46 12.36 10.07 -14.54
N ASP A 47 13.43 10.85 -14.65
CA ASP A 47 14.81 10.36 -14.56
C ASP A 47 15.21 10.00 -13.10
N MET A 48 14.39 10.39 -12.12
CA MET A 48 14.52 10.00 -10.71
C MET A 48 13.45 9.01 -10.26
N ALA A 49 12.79 8.34 -11.20
CA ALA A 49 11.65 7.46 -10.94
C ALA A 49 10.52 8.14 -10.15
N GLY A 50 10.32 9.47 -10.34
CA GLY A 50 9.19 10.20 -9.76
C GLY A 50 7.87 9.71 -10.37
N GLY A 51 6.77 9.96 -9.67
CA GLY A 51 5.43 9.59 -10.11
C GLY A 51 4.55 9.06 -8.99
N ALA A 52 3.28 8.83 -9.28
CA ALA A 52 2.30 8.35 -8.30
C ALA A 52 2.57 6.89 -7.90
N LEU A 53 3.03 6.05 -8.85
CA LEU A 53 3.34 4.65 -8.59
C LEU A 53 4.45 4.50 -7.55
N MET A 54 5.56 5.22 -7.74
CA MET A 54 6.73 5.11 -6.87
C MET A 54 6.59 5.86 -5.55
N ASP A 55 5.90 7.00 -5.53
CA ASP A 55 5.85 7.88 -4.36
C ASP A 55 4.69 7.55 -3.42
N LEU A 56 3.54 7.13 -3.95
CA LEU A 56 2.33 6.83 -3.17
C LEU A 56 1.87 5.38 -3.29
N ASN A 57 1.80 4.83 -4.50
CA ASN A 57 1.28 3.47 -4.70
C ASN A 57 2.21 2.38 -4.14
N VAL A 58 3.49 2.69 -3.96
CA VAL A 58 4.45 1.81 -3.27
C VAL A 58 3.95 1.36 -1.89
N TYR A 59 3.23 2.20 -1.16
CA TYR A 59 2.66 1.83 0.15
C TYR A 59 1.51 0.83 0.00
N ASN A 60 0.66 0.98 -1.02
CA ASN A 60 -0.39 0.01 -1.34
C ASN A 60 0.20 -1.33 -1.81
N VAL A 61 1.31 -1.29 -2.56
CA VAL A 61 2.04 -2.49 -2.99
C VAL A 61 2.66 -3.20 -1.80
N HIS A 62 3.31 -2.47 -0.88
CA HIS A 62 3.83 -3.04 0.38
C HIS A 62 2.73 -3.68 1.23
N PHE A 63 1.55 -3.05 1.30
CA PHE A 63 0.39 -3.61 2.00
C PHE A 63 -0.01 -4.97 1.42
N ASN A 64 -0.16 -5.05 0.10
CA ASN A 64 -0.53 -6.27 -0.59
C ASN A 64 0.57 -7.35 -0.52
N ALA A 65 1.82 -6.98 -0.81
CA ALA A 65 2.95 -7.90 -0.76
C ALA A 65 3.18 -8.48 0.64
N GLY A 66 3.05 -7.64 1.68
CA GLY A 66 3.19 -8.06 3.07
C GLY A 66 2.09 -9.02 3.56
N LEU A 67 0.90 -8.98 2.96
CA LEU A 67 -0.22 -9.87 3.30
C LEU A 67 -0.29 -11.10 2.40
N PHE A 68 -0.05 -10.96 1.09
CA PHE A 68 -0.38 -11.95 0.08
C PHE A 68 0.82 -12.40 -0.77
N GLY A 69 1.98 -11.75 -0.59
CA GLY A 69 3.19 -12.06 -1.38
C GLY A 69 3.12 -11.56 -2.82
N MET A 70 3.77 -12.28 -3.72
CA MET A 70 3.86 -11.92 -5.14
C MET A 70 2.57 -12.26 -5.88
N PRO A 71 1.95 -11.30 -6.62
CA PRO A 71 0.81 -11.58 -7.49
C PRO A 71 1.23 -12.40 -8.73
N LYS A 72 0.27 -13.08 -9.34
CA LYS A 72 0.47 -13.83 -10.61
C LYS A 72 0.68 -12.90 -11.79
N ASP A 73 -0.08 -11.80 -11.82
CA ASP A 73 0.05 -10.77 -12.86
C ASP A 73 -0.15 -9.37 -12.29
N VAL A 74 0.35 -8.38 -13.03
CA VAL A 74 0.34 -6.97 -12.67
C VAL A 74 -0.10 -6.17 -13.89
N GLN A 75 -1.05 -5.24 -13.74
CA GLN A 75 -1.49 -4.31 -14.78
C GLN A 75 -1.52 -2.89 -14.20
N TYR A 76 -0.94 -1.92 -14.91
CA TYR A 76 -0.95 -0.52 -14.48
C TYR A 76 -1.52 0.38 -15.57
N PHE A 77 -2.53 1.15 -15.20
CA PHE A 77 -3.20 2.15 -16.05
C PHE A 77 -2.86 3.52 -15.50
N ALA A 78 -1.86 4.16 -16.12
CA ALA A 78 -1.32 5.42 -15.67
C ALA A 78 -1.94 6.61 -16.42
N ASN A 79 -2.23 7.70 -15.69
CA ASN A 79 -2.40 9.02 -16.27
C ASN A 79 -1.03 9.68 -16.36
N ILE A 80 -0.51 9.86 -17.55
CA ILE A 80 0.87 10.31 -17.79
C ILE A 80 0.88 11.76 -18.25
N GLU A 81 1.63 12.61 -17.55
CA GLU A 81 1.94 13.98 -17.93
C GLU A 81 3.46 14.19 -17.97
N LYS A 82 4.00 14.75 -19.06
CA LYS A 82 5.43 15.05 -19.22
C LYS A 82 6.35 13.89 -18.79
N ARG A 83 6.00 12.64 -19.22
CA ARG A 83 6.72 11.40 -18.94
C ARG A 83 6.63 10.89 -17.49
N VAL A 84 5.72 11.43 -16.66
CA VAL A 84 5.53 11.04 -15.28
C VAL A 84 4.07 10.62 -15.08
N ASP A 85 3.83 9.54 -14.36
CA ASP A 85 2.50 9.19 -13.92
C ASP A 85 2.07 10.10 -12.76
N THR A 86 1.07 10.94 -12.99
CA THR A 86 0.52 11.84 -11.97
C THR A 86 -0.53 11.15 -11.11
N SER A 87 -1.19 10.15 -11.67
CA SER A 87 -2.13 9.24 -11.00
C SER A 87 -2.23 7.92 -11.75
N GLY A 88 -2.83 6.90 -11.15
CA GLY A 88 -3.05 5.65 -11.84
C GLY A 88 -3.73 4.58 -10.99
N ILE A 89 -4.15 3.51 -11.69
CA ILE A 89 -4.79 2.32 -11.14
C ILE A 89 -3.89 1.12 -11.42
N LEU A 90 -3.40 0.49 -10.35
CA LEU A 90 -2.64 -0.74 -10.40
C LEU A 90 -3.55 -1.91 -10.02
N ILE A 91 -3.60 -2.93 -10.85
CA ILE A 91 -4.31 -4.17 -10.58
C ILE A 91 -3.29 -5.27 -10.32
N LEU A 92 -3.41 -5.93 -9.17
CA LEU A 92 -2.61 -7.10 -8.78
C LEU A 92 -3.50 -8.34 -8.86
N ASP A 93 -3.17 -9.27 -9.74
CA ASP A 93 -3.90 -10.53 -9.90
C ASP A 93 -3.27 -11.64 -9.05
N TYR A 94 -3.95 -12.06 -8.01
CA TYR A 94 -3.56 -13.19 -7.17
C TYR A 94 -4.18 -14.53 -7.62
N GLY A 95 -4.95 -14.53 -8.71
CA GLY A 95 -5.67 -15.70 -9.22
C GLY A 95 -7.05 -15.82 -8.59
N SER A 96 -7.15 -16.20 -7.33
CA SER A 96 -8.42 -16.34 -6.60
C SER A 96 -9.12 -15.00 -6.33
N PHE A 97 -8.38 -13.93 -6.20
CA PHE A 97 -8.90 -12.57 -6.00
C PHE A 97 -8.06 -11.54 -6.76
N LYS A 98 -8.57 -10.33 -6.81
CA LYS A 98 -7.89 -9.18 -7.41
C LYS A 98 -7.72 -8.07 -6.37
N SER A 99 -6.58 -7.37 -6.43
CA SER A 99 -6.38 -6.15 -5.68
C SER A 99 -6.29 -4.95 -6.61
N VAL A 100 -7.00 -3.88 -6.27
CA VAL A 100 -6.97 -2.59 -6.97
C VAL A 100 -6.26 -1.59 -6.07
N CYS A 101 -5.18 -1.02 -6.56
CA CYS A 101 -4.37 -0.03 -5.85
C CYS A 101 -4.42 1.31 -6.61
N ILE A 102 -5.06 2.30 -6.04
CA ILE A 102 -5.21 3.64 -6.62
C ILE A 102 -4.22 4.57 -5.95
N ALA A 103 -3.52 5.38 -6.74
CA ALA A 103 -2.70 6.47 -6.22
C ALA A 103 -2.81 7.70 -7.13
N ALA A 104 -2.86 8.88 -6.51
CA ALA A 104 -2.92 10.13 -7.25
C ALA A 104 -2.16 11.23 -6.51
N LYS A 105 -1.44 12.05 -7.29
CA LYS A 105 -0.73 13.26 -6.85
C LYS A 105 -1.35 14.52 -7.44
N ASP A 106 -2.22 14.36 -8.43
CA ASP A 106 -2.93 15.39 -9.20
C ASP A 106 -4.36 15.64 -8.70
N CYS A 107 -4.87 14.76 -7.85
CA CYS A 107 -6.16 14.90 -7.18
C CYS A 107 -6.12 14.34 -5.75
N ALA A 108 -7.17 14.60 -4.98
CA ALA A 108 -7.34 14.08 -3.63
C ALA A 108 -8.55 13.14 -3.56
N GLY A 109 -8.46 12.14 -2.70
CA GLY A 109 -9.53 11.19 -2.42
C GLY A 109 -9.39 10.60 -1.02
N PRO A 110 -10.38 9.83 -0.53
CA PRO A 110 -10.29 9.14 0.74
C PRO A 110 -9.16 8.10 0.68
N SER A 111 -8.26 8.14 1.66
CA SER A 111 -7.20 7.14 1.79
C SER A 111 -7.70 6.01 2.68
N GLN A 112 -7.68 4.79 2.15
CA GLN A 112 -8.14 3.58 2.85
C GLN A 112 -7.57 2.31 2.21
N ALA A 113 -7.62 1.19 2.92
CA ALA A 113 -7.42 -0.13 2.35
C ALA A 113 -8.47 -1.09 2.90
N VAL A 114 -9.19 -1.79 2.03
CA VAL A 114 -10.28 -2.71 2.38
C VAL A 114 -9.98 -4.10 1.83
N ILE A 115 -10.15 -5.11 2.67
CA ILE A 115 -10.06 -6.53 2.31
C ILE A 115 -11.46 -7.11 2.43
N GLU A 116 -12.06 -7.50 1.31
CA GLU A 116 -13.43 -8.01 1.22
C GLU A 116 -13.40 -9.52 1.04
N GLY A 117 -14.05 -10.23 1.94
CA GLY A 117 -14.17 -11.68 1.92
C GLY A 117 -15.61 -12.16 2.03
N GLU A 118 -15.79 -13.46 1.92
CA GLU A 118 -17.10 -14.13 1.95
C GLU A 118 -17.90 -13.86 3.23
N ASN A 119 -17.20 -13.72 4.36
CA ASN A 119 -17.78 -13.57 5.68
C ASN A 119 -17.67 -12.15 6.24
N GLY A 120 -17.26 -11.17 5.44
CA GLY A 120 -17.17 -9.79 5.90
C GLY A 120 -15.97 -9.06 5.32
N TYR A 121 -15.56 -7.98 5.98
CA TYR A 121 -14.44 -7.19 5.51
C TYR A 121 -13.59 -6.63 6.67
N LEU A 122 -12.35 -6.31 6.32
CA LEU A 122 -11.43 -5.54 7.18
C LEU A 122 -11.11 -4.24 6.46
N GLU A 123 -11.17 -3.12 7.18
CA GLU A 123 -10.85 -1.80 6.66
C GLU A 123 -9.70 -1.18 7.46
N VAL A 124 -8.64 -0.82 6.78
CA VAL A 124 -7.58 0.04 7.33
C VAL A 124 -7.99 1.48 7.13
N GLU A 125 -8.22 2.19 8.21
CA GLU A 125 -8.57 3.60 8.18
C GLU A 125 -7.33 4.46 7.94
N GLY A 126 -7.44 5.36 6.98
CA GLY A 126 -6.32 6.15 6.51
C GLY A 126 -5.49 5.43 5.46
N SER A 127 -4.42 6.07 5.01
CA SER A 127 -3.53 5.46 4.02
C SER A 127 -2.81 4.23 4.59
N ALA A 128 -2.46 3.29 3.71
CA ALA A 128 -1.66 2.12 4.07
C ALA A 128 -0.36 2.48 4.82
N SER A 129 0.19 3.68 4.60
CA SER A 129 1.41 4.17 5.28
C SER A 129 1.18 4.59 6.73
N VAL A 130 -0.05 4.93 7.14
CA VAL A 130 -0.37 5.47 8.47
C VAL A 130 -1.08 4.44 9.35
N CYS A 131 -2.13 3.80 8.83
CA CYS A 131 -2.97 2.84 9.55
C CYS A 131 -3.43 3.36 10.93
N SER A 132 -4.42 4.23 10.93
CA SER A 132 -4.94 4.81 12.18
C SER A 132 -5.70 3.78 13.02
N ALA A 133 -6.45 2.91 12.39
CA ALA A 133 -7.17 1.79 13.01
C ALA A 133 -7.50 0.73 11.94
N VAL A 134 -7.87 -0.46 12.40
CA VAL A 134 -8.45 -1.51 11.57
C VAL A 134 -9.89 -1.74 12.04
N ALA A 135 -10.86 -1.35 11.22
CA ALA A 135 -12.27 -1.70 11.42
C ALA A 135 -12.57 -3.09 10.84
N TYR A 136 -13.56 -3.75 11.38
CA TYR A 136 -14.01 -5.05 10.88
C TYR A 136 -15.52 -5.21 10.99
N THR A 137 -16.08 -5.99 10.07
CA THR A 137 -17.47 -6.43 10.11
C THR A 137 -17.52 -7.90 9.70
N TYR A 138 -18.14 -8.76 10.49
CA TYR A 138 -18.33 -10.19 10.20
C TYR A 138 -19.82 -10.51 10.05
N ARG A 139 -20.16 -11.16 8.95
CA ARG A 139 -21.53 -11.47 8.56
C ARG A 139 -22.17 -12.56 9.43
N ASP A 140 -21.42 -13.62 9.74
CA ASP A 140 -21.89 -14.80 10.48
C ASP A 140 -22.28 -14.48 11.92
N THR A 141 -21.44 -13.69 12.60
CA THR A 141 -21.66 -13.27 13.99
C THR A 141 -22.40 -11.94 14.11
N LYS A 142 -22.54 -11.18 13.01
CA LYS A 142 -23.00 -9.78 13.00
C LYS A 142 -22.16 -8.88 13.92
N GLU A 143 -20.92 -9.27 14.15
CA GLU A 143 -19.96 -8.56 14.96
C GLU A 143 -19.29 -7.49 14.12
N GLU A 144 -19.24 -6.29 14.66
CA GLU A 144 -18.46 -5.17 14.11
C GLU A 144 -17.65 -4.50 15.20
N GLY A 145 -16.54 -3.89 14.82
CA GLY A 145 -15.70 -3.21 15.79
C GLY A 145 -14.42 -2.65 15.16
N ARG A 146 -13.53 -2.21 16.02
CA ARG A 146 -12.26 -1.61 15.63
C ARG A 146 -11.14 -2.11 16.52
N PHE A 147 -10.03 -2.44 15.89
CA PHE A 147 -8.74 -2.56 16.58
C PHE A 147 -8.04 -1.20 16.50
N ASN A 148 -7.82 -0.58 17.66
CA ASN A 148 -7.07 0.67 17.70
C ASN A 148 -5.61 0.36 18.00
N SER A 149 -4.76 0.64 17.06
CA SER A 149 -3.36 0.33 17.22
C SER A 149 -2.61 1.35 18.06
N HIS A 150 -2.94 2.60 18.17
CA HIS A 150 -2.31 3.63 19.02
C HIS A 150 -2.51 5.05 18.42
N PRO A 151 -3.67 5.69 18.62
CA PRO A 151 -4.02 6.95 17.93
C PRO A 151 -3.10 8.13 18.30
N ASP A 152 -2.46 8.09 19.47
CA ASP A 152 -1.66 9.22 20.00
C ASP A 152 -0.13 9.04 19.80
N VAL A 153 0.27 8.05 19.00
CA VAL A 153 1.68 7.74 18.82
C VAL A 153 2.16 8.18 17.44
N HIS A 154 3.32 8.85 17.40
CA HIS A 154 3.93 9.23 16.14
C HIS A 154 4.17 8.00 15.26
N ARG A 155 3.72 8.03 14.00
CA ARG A 155 3.71 6.92 13.03
C ARG A 155 5.05 6.18 12.87
N MET A 156 6.18 6.87 13.07
CA MET A 156 7.52 6.31 12.93
C MET A 156 8.02 5.60 14.20
N LYS A 157 7.35 5.75 15.35
CA LYS A 157 7.85 5.24 16.64
C LYS A 157 8.06 3.72 16.62
N PHE A 158 7.08 2.97 16.15
CA PHE A 158 7.16 1.50 16.14
C PHE A 158 8.19 0.98 15.15
N GLU A 159 8.37 1.68 14.04
CA GLU A 159 9.41 1.40 13.07
C GLU A 159 10.81 1.53 13.68
N PHE A 160 11.05 2.61 14.44
CA PHE A 160 12.32 2.78 15.15
C PHE A 160 12.51 1.80 16.29
N ILE A 161 11.45 1.45 17.04
CA ILE A 161 11.53 0.41 18.10
C ILE A 161 11.91 -0.94 17.49
N GLU A 162 11.27 -1.34 16.40
CA GLU A 162 11.60 -2.61 15.73
C GLU A 162 12.99 -2.59 15.13
N PHE A 163 13.38 -1.49 14.51
CA PHE A 163 14.74 -1.33 13.99
C PHE A 163 15.80 -1.45 15.10
N GLU A 164 15.58 -0.78 16.24
CA GLU A 164 16.46 -0.88 17.42
C GLU A 164 16.54 -2.34 17.93
N ARG A 165 15.40 -3.03 18.03
CA ARG A 165 15.33 -4.43 18.45
C ARG A 165 16.17 -5.31 17.51
N ILE A 166 15.95 -5.19 16.20
CA ILE A 166 16.67 -5.96 15.18
C ILE A 166 18.19 -5.79 15.32
N VAL A 167 18.65 -4.55 15.48
CA VAL A 167 20.08 -4.24 15.61
C VAL A 167 20.65 -4.80 16.92
N ARG A 168 19.96 -4.56 18.04
CA ARG A 168 20.38 -5.00 19.38
C ARG A 168 20.44 -6.54 19.50
N GLU A 169 19.42 -7.21 18.98
CA GLU A 169 19.27 -8.67 19.05
C GLU A 169 19.99 -9.40 17.92
N LYS A 170 20.56 -8.66 16.95
CA LYS A 170 21.19 -9.20 15.74
C LYS A 170 20.26 -10.16 14.99
N ASP A 171 18.98 -9.78 14.87
CA ASP A 171 17.94 -10.59 14.21
C ASP A 171 18.10 -10.55 12.69
N TRP A 172 19.13 -11.20 12.20
CA TRP A 172 19.47 -11.26 10.76
C TRP A 172 18.36 -11.93 9.94
N LYS A 173 17.63 -12.86 10.55
CA LYS A 173 16.49 -13.50 9.89
C LYS A 173 15.41 -12.47 9.54
N ARG A 174 15.08 -11.58 10.47
CA ARG A 174 14.10 -10.50 10.23
C ARG A 174 14.58 -9.51 9.17
N VAL A 175 15.88 -9.24 9.11
CA VAL A 175 16.50 -8.42 8.05
C VAL A 175 16.30 -9.08 6.69
N GLU A 176 16.61 -10.37 6.58
CA GLU A 176 16.45 -11.14 5.33
C GLU A 176 14.99 -11.18 4.86
N GLU A 177 14.05 -11.43 5.76
CA GLU A 177 12.60 -11.38 5.47
C GLU A 177 12.17 -10.00 4.93
N GLY A 178 12.65 -8.91 5.53
CA GLY A 178 12.36 -7.55 5.07
C GLY A 178 12.97 -7.23 3.71
N GLN A 179 14.16 -7.75 3.42
CA GLN A 179 14.80 -7.63 2.11
C GLN A 179 14.01 -8.38 1.04
N GLN A 180 13.56 -9.60 1.31
CA GLN A 180 12.75 -10.39 0.39
C GLN A 180 11.41 -9.69 0.09
N GLU A 181 10.75 -9.14 1.11
CA GLU A 181 9.53 -8.34 0.92
C GLU A 181 9.81 -7.13 0.01
N SER A 182 10.91 -6.42 0.24
CA SER A 182 11.29 -5.27 -0.58
C SER A 182 11.58 -5.65 -2.03
N LEU A 183 12.21 -6.81 -2.27
CA LEU A 183 12.44 -7.33 -3.63
C LEU A 183 11.13 -7.65 -4.35
N ILE A 184 10.15 -8.26 -3.66
CA ILE A 184 8.82 -8.51 -4.22
C ILE A 184 8.14 -7.18 -4.60
N VAL A 185 8.18 -6.19 -3.74
CA VAL A 185 7.60 -4.87 -4.01
C VAL A 185 8.24 -4.22 -5.23
N MET A 186 9.57 -4.24 -5.32
CA MET A 186 10.27 -3.66 -6.46
C MET A 186 10.00 -4.41 -7.76
N GLU A 187 9.88 -5.74 -7.72
CA GLU A 187 9.50 -6.53 -8.88
C GLU A 187 8.08 -6.17 -9.38
N ILE A 188 7.11 -6.03 -8.47
CA ILE A 188 5.74 -5.59 -8.81
C ILE A 188 5.77 -4.22 -9.49
N ILE A 189 6.49 -3.27 -8.91
CA ILE A 189 6.59 -1.89 -9.44
C ILE A 189 7.29 -1.88 -10.79
N THR A 190 8.37 -2.65 -10.97
CA THR A 190 9.09 -2.76 -12.24
C THR A 190 8.18 -3.27 -13.34
N ARG A 191 7.47 -4.38 -13.10
CA ARG A 191 6.49 -4.93 -14.05
C ARG A 191 5.37 -3.93 -14.39
N ALA A 192 4.88 -3.20 -13.38
CA ALA A 192 3.86 -2.17 -13.57
C ALA A 192 4.36 -1.04 -14.48
N ARG A 193 5.59 -0.55 -14.25
CA ARG A 193 6.22 0.48 -15.08
C ARG A 193 6.41 0.02 -16.52
N GLU A 194 6.99 -1.15 -16.71
CA GLU A 194 7.21 -1.73 -18.05
C GLU A 194 5.91 -1.83 -18.86
N LYS A 195 4.83 -2.33 -18.22
CA LYS A 195 3.52 -2.44 -18.89
C LYS A 195 2.86 -1.10 -19.20
N ALA A 196 3.18 -0.06 -18.44
CA ALA A 196 2.69 1.30 -18.66
C ALA A 196 3.58 2.13 -19.60
N GLY A 197 4.76 1.62 -19.99
CA GLY A 197 5.72 2.34 -20.83
C GLY A 197 6.43 3.49 -20.09
N LEU A 198 6.70 3.33 -18.78
CA LEU A 198 7.35 4.30 -17.88
C LEU A 198 8.82 3.94 -17.62
#